data_42e4223b700ee9bfec20d88a04ee1190
#
_entry.id   42e4223b700ee9bfec20d88a04ee1190
#
_cell.length_a   1.000
_cell.length_b   1.000
_cell.length_c   1.000
_cell.angle_alpha   90.00
_cell.angle_beta   90.00
_cell.angle_gamma   90.00
#
_symmetry.space_group_name_H-M   'P 1'
#
loop_
_entity.id
_entity.type
_entity.pdbx_description
1 polymer ?
#
loop_
_entity_poly.entity_id
_entity_poly.type
_entity_poly.pdbx_seq_one_letter_code
_entity_poly.pdbx_strand_id
1 'polypeptide(L)'
;MADTTSNPTPAGADTSKNETKKLINLLRGWPSPDLLPSAPLRSAADYVLADRSIAVPVLQYAIDPGYQPLREELARWLTTQYGFFSEIKADEIAITGGASQSLACVLQSFTDPGYTRAVWAVAPCYFMACPIFEDSGFWGRLRAVPEDEEGVDVEALGRGLMEMDARMEGEAVSPSSPSSYVVLLGVQPWPSRY
;
A
#
# COMPACT_ATOMS: atom_id res chain seq x y z
N MET A 1 -80.69 -25.32 23.03
CA MET A 1 -79.67 -25.30 24.07
C MET A 1 -78.37 -25.14 23.35
N ALA A 2 -77.90 -23.93 23.27
CA ALA A 2 -76.62 -23.57 22.55
C ALA A 2 -75.73 -22.97 23.65
N ASP A 3 -74.59 -23.57 23.80
CA ASP A 3 -73.58 -23.10 24.74
C ASP A 3 -72.51 -22.34 23.94
N THR A 4 -72.41 -21.07 24.29
CA THR A 4 -71.44 -20.14 23.67
C THR A 4 -70.27 -19.98 24.60
N THR A 5 -69.15 -20.67 24.32
CA THR A 5 -67.88 -20.41 24.99
C THR A 5 -67.06 -19.43 24.15
N SER A 6 -66.96 -18.23 24.60
CA SER A 6 -66.08 -17.17 24.14
C SER A 6 -64.63 -17.45 24.51
N ASN A 7 -63.80 -17.59 23.53
CA ASN A 7 -62.36 -17.73 23.66
C ASN A 7 -61.69 -16.34 23.80
N PRO A 8 -60.81 -16.06 24.77
CA PRO A 8 -60.14 -14.77 24.89
C PRO A 8 -59.01 -14.65 23.83
N THR A 9 -58.99 -13.52 23.15
CA THR A 9 -57.92 -13.06 22.25
C THR A 9 -56.60 -12.95 23.02
N PRO A 10 -55.49 -13.53 22.51
CA PRO A 10 -54.19 -13.29 23.11
C PRO A 10 -53.70 -11.87 22.76
N ALA A 11 -53.30 -11.17 23.81
CA ALA A 11 -52.73 -9.83 23.79
C ALA A 11 -51.44 -9.78 23.01
N GLY A 12 -51.20 -8.60 22.41
CA GLY A 12 -50.13 -8.18 21.52
C GLY A 12 -48.76 -8.83 21.67
N ALA A 13 -48.34 -9.40 20.60
CA ALA A 13 -46.93 -9.68 20.41
C ALA A 13 -46.20 -8.35 20.15
N ASP A 14 -45.39 -7.95 21.12
CA ASP A 14 -44.45 -6.86 21.03
C ASP A 14 -43.41 -7.24 19.93
N THR A 15 -43.62 -6.73 18.71
CA THR A 15 -42.62 -6.82 17.63
C THR A 15 -41.58 -5.75 17.89
N SER A 16 -40.74 -5.93 18.90
CA SER A 16 -39.46 -5.22 18.98
C SER A 16 -38.66 -5.63 17.77
N LYS A 17 -38.61 -4.76 16.75
CA LYS A 17 -37.73 -4.87 15.63
C LYS A 17 -36.30 -4.89 16.17
N ASN A 18 -35.76 -6.09 16.27
CA ASN A 18 -34.35 -6.31 16.54
C ASN A 18 -33.59 -5.73 15.31
N GLU A 19 -33.28 -4.44 15.35
CA GLU A 19 -32.37 -3.82 14.36
C GLU A 19 -31.05 -4.52 14.51
N THR A 20 -30.80 -5.50 13.65
CA THR A 20 -29.50 -6.13 13.55
C THR A 20 -28.49 -5.05 13.20
N LYS A 21 -27.68 -4.66 14.19
CA LYS A 21 -26.60 -3.70 13.98
C LYS A 21 -25.78 -4.17 12.79
N LYS A 22 -25.71 -3.33 11.74
CA LYS A 22 -24.92 -3.62 10.53
C LYS A 22 -23.47 -3.80 10.98
N LEU A 23 -22.93 -4.99 10.77
CA LEU A 23 -21.53 -5.29 11.08
C LEU A 23 -20.62 -4.45 10.17
N ILE A 24 -19.77 -3.61 10.76
CA ILE A 24 -18.74 -2.86 10.04
C ILE A 24 -17.49 -3.73 10.02
N ASN A 25 -17.16 -4.24 8.84
CA ASN A 25 -15.98 -5.08 8.67
C ASN A 25 -14.76 -4.18 8.30
N LEU A 26 -13.88 -3.98 9.26
CA LEU A 26 -12.63 -3.21 9.09
C LEU A 26 -11.41 -4.11 8.79
N LEU A 27 -11.58 -5.44 8.84
CA LEU A 27 -10.47 -6.39 8.71
C LEU A 27 -9.81 -6.35 7.33
N ARG A 28 -10.60 -6.17 6.26
CA ARG A 28 -10.10 -6.32 4.88
C ARG A 28 -9.52 -5.05 4.29
N GLY A 29 -9.76 -3.89 4.87
CA GLY A 29 -9.28 -2.59 4.37
C GLY A 29 -9.76 -2.27 2.95
N TRP A 30 -10.91 -2.81 2.52
CA TRP A 30 -11.46 -2.56 1.20
C TRP A 30 -12.06 -1.15 1.11
N PRO A 31 -11.89 -0.46 -0.03
CA PRO A 31 -12.62 0.77 -0.29
C PRO A 31 -14.12 0.56 -0.21
N SER A 32 -14.86 1.59 0.25
CA SER A 32 -16.32 1.53 0.20
C SER A 32 -16.81 1.30 -1.24
N PRO A 33 -17.70 0.33 -1.48
CA PRO A 33 -18.26 0.11 -2.83
C PRO A 33 -18.89 1.36 -3.45
N ASP A 34 -19.47 2.24 -2.63
CA ASP A 34 -20.12 3.48 -3.07
C ASP A 34 -19.12 4.53 -3.58
N LEU A 35 -17.83 4.39 -3.22
CA LEU A 35 -16.74 5.27 -3.65
C LEU A 35 -15.96 4.72 -4.85
N LEU A 36 -16.30 3.53 -5.34
CA LEU A 36 -15.60 2.96 -6.49
C LEU A 36 -15.96 3.70 -7.78
N PRO A 37 -14.94 4.14 -8.56
CA PRO A 37 -15.14 4.99 -9.74
C PRO A 37 -15.57 4.21 -10.98
N SER A 38 -16.54 3.29 -10.87
CA SER A 38 -16.95 2.40 -11.96
C SER A 38 -17.51 3.14 -13.16
N ALA A 39 -18.34 4.16 -12.94
CA ALA A 39 -18.94 4.94 -14.02
C ALA A 39 -17.90 5.83 -14.75
N PRO A 40 -17.04 6.61 -14.06
CA PRO A 40 -15.95 7.33 -14.73
C PRO A 40 -15.00 6.43 -15.49
N LEU A 41 -14.62 5.26 -14.92
CA LEU A 41 -13.73 4.31 -15.59
C LEU A 41 -14.35 3.76 -16.88
N ARG A 42 -15.64 3.43 -16.87
CA ARG A 42 -16.35 2.99 -18.05
C ARG A 42 -16.35 4.07 -19.14
N SER A 43 -16.70 5.30 -18.78
CA SER A 43 -16.72 6.41 -19.74
C SER A 43 -15.34 6.69 -20.32
N ALA A 44 -14.29 6.62 -19.50
CA ALA A 44 -12.90 6.79 -19.94
C ALA A 44 -12.47 5.66 -20.88
N ALA A 45 -12.83 4.42 -20.57
CA ALA A 45 -12.54 3.27 -21.43
C ALA A 45 -13.25 3.38 -22.78
N ASP A 46 -14.54 3.73 -22.78
CA ASP A 46 -15.31 3.93 -24.02
C ASP A 46 -14.67 5.03 -24.88
N TYR A 47 -14.26 6.14 -24.27
CA TYR A 47 -13.58 7.25 -24.97
C TYR A 47 -12.25 6.82 -25.61
N VAL A 48 -11.39 6.18 -24.82
CA VAL A 48 -10.06 5.74 -25.28
C VAL A 48 -10.15 4.68 -26.37
N LEU A 49 -11.05 3.71 -26.23
CA LEU A 49 -11.18 2.60 -27.18
C LEU A 49 -11.90 2.99 -28.47
N ALA A 50 -12.71 4.06 -28.44
CA ALA A 50 -13.37 4.57 -29.65
C ALA A 50 -12.38 5.27 -30.61
N ASP A 51 -11.30 5.84 -30.08
CA ASP A 51 -10.28 6.51 -30.91
C ASP A 51 -9.13 5.55 -31.23
N ARG A 52 -9.05 5.11 -32.48
CA ARG A 52 -7.99 4.17 -32.92
C ARG A 52 -6.57 4.73 -32.74
N SER A 53 -6.41 6.06 -32.80
CA SER A 53 -5.10 6.70 -32.62
C SER A 53 -4.57 6.58 -31.17
N ILE A 54 -5.48 6.42 -30.22
CA ILE A 54 -5.18 6.19 -28.80
C ILE A 54 -5.22 4.70 -28.49
N ALA A 55 -6.24 3.99 -28.92
CA ALA A 55 -6.46 2.58 -28.61
C ALA A 55 -5.31 1.69 -29.07
N VAL A 56 -4.78 1.91 -30.28
CA VAL A 56 -3.70 1.07 -30.82
C VAL A 56 -2.43 1.20 -30.00
N PRO A 57 -1.88 2.38 -29.71
CA PRO A 57 -0.69 2.50 -28.86
C PRO A 57 -0.90 1.96 -27.43
N VAL A 58 -2.09 2.13 -26.86
CA VAL A 58 -2.39 1.67 -25.49
C VAL A 58 -2.45 0.15 -25.40
N LEU A 59 -2.91 -0.53 -26.46
CA LEU A 59 -3.02 -1.99 -26.53
C LEU A 59 -1.78 -2.68 -27.09
N GLN A 60 -0.76 -1.94 -27.49
CA GLN A 60 0.53 -2.46 -27.96
C GLN A 60 1.57 -2.48 -26.84
N TYR A 61 2.75 -3.01 -27.15
CA TYR A 61 3.89 -2.93 -26.26
C TYR A 61 4.30 -1.46 -26.06
N ALA A 62 4.35 -1.06 -24.80
CA ALA A 62 4.77 0.29 -24.40
C ALA A 62 6.28 0.35 -24.17
N ILE A 63 6.80 1.57 -24.03
CA ILE A 63 8.16 1.82 -23.52
C ILE A 63 8.23 1.38 -22.05
N ASP A 64 9.43 0.98 -21.60
CA ASP A 64 9.63 0.41 -20.26
C ASP A 64 9.06 1.26 -19.09
N PRO A 65 9.19 2.60 -19.06
CA PRO A 65 8.61 3.40 -18.00
C PRO A 65 7.07 3.47 -18.01
N GLY A 66 6.43 3.04 -19.10
CA GLY A 66 4.98 3.09 -19.27
C GLY A 66 4.49 4.18 -20.23
N TYR A 67 3.20 4.18 -20.51
CA TYR A 67 2.57 5.04 -21.50
C TYR A 67 2.78 6.52 -21.17
N GLN A 68 3.46 7.24 -22.08
CA GLN A 68 3.93 8.61 -21.84
C GLN A 68 2.82 9.59 -21.47
N PRO A 69 1.65 9.65 -22.15
CA PRO A 69 0.59 10.58 -21.77
C PRO A 69 0.05 10.32 -20.36
N LEU A 70 0.00 9.06 -19.89
CA LEU A 70 -0.41 8.74 -18.53
C LEU A 70 0.61 9.27 -17.52
N ARG A 71 1.90 9.13 -17.80
CA ARG A 71 2.97 9.63 -16.92
C ARG A 71 2.93 11.15 -16.80
N GLU A 72 2.65 11.85 -17.90
CA GLU A 72 2.51 13.32 -17.92
C GLU A 72 1.29 13.79 -17.11
N GLU A 73 0.14 13.12 -17.25
CA GLU A 73 -1.04 13.43 -16.44
C GLU A 73 -0.84 13.13 -14.96
N LEU A 74 -0.19 12.02 -14.63
CA LEU A 74 0.17 11.69 -13.25
C LEU A 74 1.14 12.71 -12.65
N ALA A 75 2.15 13.14 -13.40
CA ALA A 75 3.10 14.17 -12.97
C ALA A 75 2.38 15.48 -12.61
N ARG A 76 1.48 15.93 -13.48
CA ARG A 76 0.66 17.13 -13.27
C ARG A 76 -0.25 16.98 -12.04
N TRP A 77 -0.93 15.84 -11.95
CA TRP A 77 -1.82 15.56 -10.82
C TRP A 77 -1.06 15.53 -9.49
N LEU A 78 0.06 14.82 -9.42
CA LEU A 78 0.90 14.73 -8.21
C LEU A 78 1.43 16.10 -7.80
N THR A 79 1.96 16.89 -8.75
CA THR A 79 2.43 18.25 -8.48
C THR A 79 1.34 19.12 -7.86
N THR A 80 0.12 19.05 -8.43
CA THR A 80 -1.03 19.84 -7.94
C THR A 80 -1.52 19.34 -6.58
N GLN A 81 -1.62 18.03 -6.40
CA GLN A 81 -2.20 17.42 -5.20
C GLN A 81 -1.32 17.61 -3.96
N TYR A 82 -0.02 17.50 -4.12
CA TYR A 82 0.92 17.54 -2.99
C TYR A 82 1.57 18.89 -2.77
N GLY A 83 1.42 19.84 -3.71
CA GLY A 83 1.99 21.18 -3.58
C GLY A 83 3.52 21.17 -3.42
N PHE A 84 4.21 20.29 -4.13
CA PHE A 84 5.67 20.19 -4.06
C PHE A 84 6.32 21.53 -4.46
N PHE A 85 7.49 21.83 -3.89
CA PHE A 85 8.27 23.01 -4.22
C PHE A 85 8.81 23.02 -5.66
N SER A 86 8.87 21.83 -6.30
CA SER A 86 9.26 21.64 -7.69
C SER A 86 8.21 20.82 -8.43
N GLU A 87 8.05 21.11 -9.72
CA GLU A 87 7.19 20.33 -10.61
C GLU A 87 7.75 18.92 -10.77
N ILE A 88 6.90 17.91 -10.58
CA ILE A 88 7.23 16.51 -10.87
C ILE A 88 7.22 16.33 -12.39
N LYS A 89 8.24 15.68 -12.93
CA LYS A 89 8.36 15.39 -14.35
C LYS A 89 7.92 13.98 -14.68
N ALA A 90 7.41 13.78 -15.88
CA ALA A 90 7.02 12.45 -16.36
C ALA A 90 8.17 11.43 -16.30
N ASP A 91 9.42 11.89 -16.47
CA ASP A 91 10.61 11.03 -16.42
C ASP A 91 10.94 10.51 -15.01
N GLU A 92 10.33 11.08 -13.99
CA GLU A 92 10.43 10.65 -12.60
C GLU A 92 9.35 9.62 -12.22
N ILE A 93 8.49 9.23 -13.19
CA ILE A 93 7.37 8.32 -12.98
C ILE A 93 7.55 7.06 -13.82
N ALA A 94 7.42 5.91 -13.19
CA ALA A 94 7.31 4.61 -13.87
C ALA A 94 5.98 3.94 -13.50
N ILE A 95 5.32 3.38 -14.49
CA ILE A 95 4.07 2.63 -14.30
C ILE A 95 4.42 1.17 -14.02
N THR A 96 3.92 0.66 -12.90
CA THR A 96 4.20 -0.70 -12.45
C THR A 96 2.89 -1.48 -12.24
N GLY A 97 2.98 -2.78 -12.03
CA GLY A 97 1.83 -3.63 -11.71
C GLY A 97 1.30 -3.48 -10.28
N GLY A 98 1.75 -2.46 -9.56
CA GLY A 98 1.34 -2.14 -8.19
C GLY A 98 2.50 -2.13 -7.21
N ALA A 99 2.23 -1.68 -5.98
CA ALA A 99 3.26 -1.46 -4.95
C ALA A 99 4.09 -2.71 -4.63
N SER A 100 3.46 -3.87 -4.54
CA SER A 100 4.16 -5.13 -4.24
C SER A 100 5.16 -5.52 -5.34
N GLN A 101 4.76 -5.41 -6.61
CA GLN A 101 5.67 -5.67 -7.72
C GLN A 101 6.79 -4.63 -7.77
N SER A 102 6.44 -3.35 -7.60
CA SER A 102 7.42 -2.27 -7.57
C SER A 102 8.48 -2.50 -6.50
N LEU A 103 8.05 -2.87 -5.29
CA LEU A 103 8.95 -3.19 -4.18
C LEU A 103 9.89 -4.34 -4.52
N ALA A 104 9.35 -5.45 -5.06
CA ALA A 104 10.19 -6.58 -5.48
C ALA A 104 11.22 -6.18 -6.55
N CYS A 105 10.82 -5.42 -7.57
CA CYS A 105 11.72 -4.94 -8.62
C CYS A 105 12.81 -4.03 -8.05
N VAL A 106 12.47 -3.11 -7.16
CA VAL A 106 13.44 -2.21 -6.50
C VAL A 106 14.45 -3.01 -5.68
N LEU A 107 13.98 -3.98 -4.90
CA LEU A 107 14.87 -4.85 -4.12
C LEU A 107 15.85 -5.61 -5.02
N GLN A 108 15.35 -6.21 -6.10
CA GLN A 108 16.18 -6.98 -7.03
C GLN A 108 17.20 -6.10 -7.79
N SER A 109 16.83 -4.85 -8.09
CA SER A 109 17.67 -3.95 -8.90
C SER A 109 18.71 -3.18 -8.09
N PHE A 110 18.39 -2.83 -6.85
CA PHE A 110 19.19 -1.89 -6.05
C PHE A 110 19.76 -2.50 -4.76
N THR A 111 19.49 -3.78 -4.49
CA THR A 111 20.02 -4.46 -3.30
C THR A 111 20.66 -5.79 -3.65
N ASP A 112 21.57 -6.23 -2.80
CA ASP A 112 22.20 -7.55 -2.90
C ASP A 112 22.13 -8.23 -1.53
N PRO A 113 21.43 -9.37 -1.40
CA PRO A 113 21.40 -10.12 -0.16
C PRO A 113 22.77 -10.56 0.35
N GLY A 114 23.80 -10.60 -0.50
CA GLY A 114 25.18 -10.86 -0.09
C GLY A 114 25.81 -9.72 0.71
N TYR A 115 25.39 -8.49 0.46
CA TYR A 115 25.93 -7.27 1.07
C TYR A 115 24.97 -6.58 2.01
N THR A 116 23.67 -6.57 1.68
CA THR A 116 22.64 -5.89 2.49
C THR A 116 22.41 -6.63 3.79
N ARG A 117 22.73 -5.99 4.90
CA ARG A 117 22.73 -6.61 6.24
C ARG A 117 21.35 -6.69 6.86
N ALA A 118 20.53 -5.66 6.69
CA ALA A 118 19.18 -5.60 7.23
C ALA A 118 18.25 -4.79 6.37
N VAL A 119 16.96 -5.08 6.52
CA VAL A 119 15.84 -4.30 6.01
C VAL A 119 15.11 -3.74 7.21
N TRP A 120 15.11 -2.42 7.35
CA TRP A 120 14.44 -1.71 8.42
C TRP A 120 13.06 -1.25 7.93
N ALA A 121 12.02 -1.76 8.55
CA ALA A 121 10.63 -1.41 8.22
C ALA A 121 9.98 -0.71 9.41
N VAL A 122 9.28 0.38 9.13
CA VAL A 122 8.52 1.09 10.15
C VAL A 122 7.39 0.21 10.66
N ALA A 123 7.25 0.11 11.96
CA ALA A 123 6.26 -0.74 12.61
C ALA A 123 5.22 0.12 13.37
N PRO A 124 3.90 -0.13 13.14
CA PRO A 124 3.35 -1.23 12.36
C PRO A 124 3.44 -1.02 10.85
N CYS A 125 3.76 -2.06 10.09
CA CYS A 125 3.82 -2.01 8.63
C CYS A 125 2.73 -2.88 7.98
N TYR A 126 2.57 -2.73 6.66
CA TYR A 126 1.74 -3.63 5.89
C TYR A 126 2.35 -5.03 5.89
N PHE A 127 1.73 -5.95 6.61
CA PHE A 127 2.27 -7.28 6.88
C PHE A 127 2.57 -8.10 5.62
N MET A 128 1.84 -7.88 4.50
CA MET A 128 2.11 -8.58 3.25
C MET A 128 3.35 -8.07 2.51
N ALA A 129 3.98 -6.99 2.96
CA ALA A 129 5.30 -6.59 2.46
C ALA A 129 6.42 -7.50 2.99
N CYS A 130 6.25 -8.08 4.19
CA CYS A 130 7.26 -8.94 4.79
C CYS A 130 7.67 -10.13 3.91
N PRO A 131 6.73 -10.92 3.33
CA PRO A 131 7.09 -12.00 2.40
C PRO A 131 7.88 -11.50 1.17
N ILE A 132 7.63 -10.28 0.68
CA ILE A 132 8.36 -9.74 -0.47
C ILE A 132 9.85 -9.58 -0.15
N PHE A 133 10.17 -9.13 1.06
CA PHE A 133 11.56 -9.06 1.52
C PHE A 133 12.17 -10.45 1.68
N GLU A 134 11.44 -11.38 2.28
CA GLU A 134 11.92 -12.74 2.50
C GLU A 134 12.20 -13.46 1.18
N ASP A 135 11.29 -13.35 0.21
CA ASP A 135 11.42 -13.93 -1.13
C ASP A 135 12.54 -13.25 -1.95
N SER A 136 12.86 -12.00 -1.64
CA SER A 136 13.99 -11.28 -2.23
C SER A 136 15.35 -11.63 -1.59
N GLY A 137 15.40 -12.62 -0.70
CA GLY A 137 16.63 -13.12 -0.10
C GLY A 137 16.99 -12.51 1.27
N PHE A 138 16.07 -11.74 1.88
CA PHE A 138 16.29 -11.08 3.18
C PHE A 138 15.66 -11.83 4.36
N TRP A 139 15.50 -13.15 4.25
CA TRP A 139 15.00 -13.97 5.34
C TRP A 139 15.78 -13.74 6.64
N GLY A 140 15.06 -13.48 7.73
CA GLY A 140 15.64 -13.21 9.04
C GLY A 140 16.34 -11.85 9.20
N ARG A 141 16.35 -11.01 8.17
CA ARG A 141 17.01 -9.69 8.18
C ARG A 141 16.07 -8.51 8.38
N LEU A 142 14.74 -8.75 8.50
CA LEU A 142 13.80 -7.69 8.80
C LEU A 142 13.99 -7.19 10.23
N ARG A 143 13.94 -5.88 10.39
CA ARG A 143 14.04 -5.17 11.67
C ARG A 143 12.93 -4.13 11.72
N ALA A 144 12.38 -3.91 12.90
CA ALA A 144 11.34 -2.92 13.13
C ALA A 144 11.94 -1.59 13.57
N VAL A 145 11.40 -0.50 13.04
CA VAL A 145 11.63 0.86 13.53
C VAL A 145 10.31 1.37 14.07
N PRO A 146 10.23 1.90 15.30
CA PRO A 146 9.01 2.50 15.82
C PRO A 146 8.66 3.80 15.09
N GLU A 147 7.40 4.19 15.22
CA GLU A 147 6.91 5.51 14.82
C GLU A 147 6.70 6.38 16.05
N ASP A 148 6.85 7.66 15.89
CA ASP A 148 6.45 8.71 16.82
C ASP A 148 5.36 9.61 16.22
N GLU A 149 5.09 10.75 16.83
CA GLU A 149 4.06 11.69 16.34
C GLU A 149 4.46 12.39 15.02
N GLU A 150 5.73 12.42 14.67
CA GLU A 150 6.27 13.03 13.45
C GLU A 150 6.50 12.01 12.34
N GLY A 151 6.43 10.71 12.66
CA GLY A 151 6.62 9.60 11.71
C GLY A 151 7.62 8.57 12.20
N VAL A 152 8.67 8.32 11.41
CA VAL A 152 9.73 7.37 11.78
C VAL A 152 10.56 7.92 12.93
N ASP A 153 10.72 7.15 14.02
CA ASP A 153 11.68 7.45 15.07
C ASP A 153 13.12 7.31 14.53
N VAL A 154 13.65 8.45 14.06
CA VAL A 154 14.99 8.52 13.45
C VAL A 154 16.10 8.18 14.47
N GLU A 155 15.89 8.52 15.74
CA GLU A 155 16.86 8.20 16.79
C GLU A 155 16.90 6.69 17.08
N ALA A 156 15.74 6.03 17.14
CA ALA A 156 15.66 4.58 17.28
C ALA A 156 16.30 3.87 16.09
N LEU A 157 16.05 4.35 14.86
CA LEU A 157 16.71 3.84 13.66
C LEU A 157 18.23 3.99 13.76
N GLY A 158 18.72 5.16 14.13
CA GLY A 158 20.13 5.44 14.28
C GLY A 158 20.81 4.53 15.32
N ARG A 159 20.18 4.35 16.49
CA ARG A 159 20.66 3.38 17.49
C ARG A 159 20.74 1.97 16.95
N GLY A 160 19.68 1.51 16.28
CA GLY A 160 19.61 0.17 15.70
C GLY A 160 20.70 -0.09 14.64
N LEU A 161 20.99 0.89 13.81
CA LEU A 161 22.08 0.83 12.82
C LEU A 161 23.44 0.71 13.51
N MET A 162 23.72 1.55 14.52
CA MET A 162 24.97 1.51 15.29
C MET A 162 25.16 0.19 16.02
N GLU A 163 24.11 -0.35 16.65
CA GLU A 163 24.18 -1.65 17.33
C GLU A 163 24.47 -2.79 16.35
N MET A 164 23.93 -2.71 15.14
CA MET A 164 24.17 -3.73 14.13
C MET A 164 25.61 -3.67 13.62
N ASP A 165 26.14 -2.48 13.37
CA ASP A 165 27.54 -2.30 12.96
C ASP A 165 28.50 -2.82 14.03
N ALA A 166 28.29 -2.49 15.30
CA ALA A 166 29.14 -2.95 16.41
C ALA A 166 29.14 -4.48 16.58
N ARG A 167 28.00 -5.16 16.33
CA ARG A 167 27.94 -6.63 16.37
C ARG A 167 28.76 -7.27 15.25
N MET A 168 28.80 -6.64 14.10
CA MET A 168 29.47 -7.17 12.91
C MET A 168 30.99 -6.95 12.96
N GLU A 169 31.49 -5.92 13.67
CA GLU A 169 32.92 -5.73 13.91
C GLU A 169 33.55 -6.84 14.76
N GLY A 170 32.72 -7.55 15.56
CA GLY A 170 33.10 -8.73 16.32
C GLY A 170 33.15 -10.05 15.53
N GLU A 171 32.47 -10.11 14.40
CA GLU A 171 32.48 -11.25 13.48
C GLU A 171 33.48 -10.92 12.36
N ALA A 172 34.49 -11.74 12.16
CA ALA A 172 35.57 -11.53 11.17
C ALA A 172 35.07 -11.52 9.73
N VAL A 173 34.34 -10.45 9.36
CA VAL A 173 33.96 -10.13 7.98
C VAL A 173 35.05 -9.22 7.41
N SER A 174 35.55 -9.57 6.21
CA SER A 174 36.58 -8.80 5.51
C SER A 174 36.27 -7.29 5.53
N PRO A 175 37.22 -6.43 5.96
CA PRO A 175 36.99 -4.97 6.12
C PRO A 175 36.72 -4.20 4.83
N SER A 176 36.68 -4.88 3.70
CA SER A 176 36.62 -4.25 2.37
C SER A 176 35.24 -4.14 1.74
N SER A 177 34.17 -4.62 2.40
CA SER A 177 32.83 -4.55 1.83
C SER A 177 32.02 -3.43 2.52
N PRO A 178 31.57 -2.41 1.80
CA PRO A 178 30.68 -1.41 2.36
C PRO A 178 29.39 -2.08 2.81
N SER A 179 29.05 -1.89 4.09
CA SER A 179 27.75 -2.35 4.60
C SER A 179 26.64 -1.52 3.99
N SER A 180 25.65 -2.19 3.41
CA SER A 180 24.45 -1.52 2.94
C SER A 180 23.25 -1.92 3.78
N TYR A 181 22.33 -0.99 3.93
CA TYR A 181 21.05 -1.17 4.60
C TYR A 181 19.94 -0.73 3.66
N VAL A 182 18.81 -1.43 3.73
CA VAL A 182 17.58 -0.95 3.12
C VAL A 182 16.72 -0.37 4.22
N VAL A 183 16.37 0.89 4.10
CA VAL A 183 15.42 1.54 5.00
C VAL A 183 14.12 1.73 4.24
N LEU A 184 13.09 1.01 4.63
CA LEU A 184 11.75 1.19 4.13
C LEU A 184 11.02 2.13 5.09
N LEU A 185 10.89 3.37 4.70
CA LEU A 185 10.01 4.31 5.35
C LEU A 185 8.58 3.86 5.03
N GLY A 186 7.83 3.48 6.06
CA GLY A 186 6.56 2.78 5.94
C GLY A 186 5.62 3.43 4.94
N VAL A 187 4.89 2.57 4.23
CA VAL A 187 3.68 3.01 3.54
C VAL A 187 2.64 3.26 4.62
N GLN A 188 2.64 4.45 5.18
CA GLN A 188 1.57 4.90 6.05
C GLN A 188 0.26 4.88 5.26
N PRO A 189 -0.83 4.37 5.83
CA PRO A 189 -2.12 4.76 5.34
C PRO A 189 -2.19 6.29 5.47
N TRP A 190 -2.49 6.94 4.37
CA TRP A 190 -2.71 8.38 4.23
C TRP A 190 -3.37 8.95 5.50
N PRO A 191 -2.82 10.01 6.12
CA PRO A 191 -3.50 10.66 7.23
C PRO A 191 -4.86 11.14 6.74
N SER A 192 -5.91 10.64 7.35
CA SER A 192 -7.28 11.09 7.15
C SER A 192 -7.43 12.53 7.66
N ARG A 193 -6.91 13.49 6.89
CA ARG A 193 -7.25 14.90 7.03
C ARG A 193 -8.25 15.26 5.95
N TYR A 194 -9.50 14.86 6.20
CA TYR A 194 -10.71 15.51 5.69
C TYR A 194 -11.89 15.07 6.56
#